data_5bfec2d978ed389542b0a209f5738373
#
_entry.id   5bfec2d978ed389542b0a209f5738373
#
_cell.length_a   1.000
_cell.length_b   1.000
_cell.length_c   1.000
_cell.angle_alpha   90.00
_cell.angle_beta   90.00
_cell.angle_gamma   90.00
#
_symmetry.space_group_name_H-M   'P 1'
#
loop_
_entity.id
_entity.type
_entity.pdbx_description
1 polymer ?
#
loop_
_entity_poly.entity_id
_entity_poly.type
_entity_poly.pdbx_seq_one_letter_code
_entity_poly.pdbx_strand_id
1 'polypeptide(L)'
;MKRLNLWSAALLLAGAASAQGTLSEGEVGKVDVAGQRLTLKHGEIRNLDLPPMTMVFRVKEPSMLARLQTGDKVRFQAEKIDGRYTVTRIEPAK
;
A
#
# COMPACT_ATOMS: atom_id res chain seq x y z
N MET A 1 5.08 -42.11 -12.38
CA MET A 1 5.27 -41.51 -12.28
C MET A 1 5.31 -40.59 -12.24
N LYS A 2 5.29 -40.54 -12.19
CA LYS A 2 5.43 -39.60 -12.16
C LYS A 2 5.28 -38.62 -11.83
N ARG A 3 5.13 -38.44 -11.61
CA ARG A 3 5.01 -37.52 -11.29
C ARG A 3 5.18 -36.56 -10.98
N LEU A 4 5.14 -36.36 -10.82
CA LEU A 4 5.33 -35.40 -10.54
C LEU A 4 5.49 -34.48 -10.46
N ASN A 5 5.47 -34.53 -10.45
CA ASN A 5 5.70 -33.58 -10.37
C ASN A 5 5.61 -32.67 -10.33
N LEU A 6 5.32 -32.59 -10.26
CA LEU A 6 5.26 -31.59 -10.27
C LEU A 6 5.12 -30.88 -9.74
N TRP A 7 4.85 -30.83 -9.43
CA TRP A 7 4.82 -30.07 -8.82
C TRP A 7 5.39 -29.16 -8.75
N SER A 8 5.51 -29.32 -8.76
CA SER A 8 6.11 -28.48 -8.64
C SER A 8 5.90 -27.52 -8.76
N ALA A 9 5.64 -27.55 -9.03
CA ALA A 9 5.50 -26.48 -9.27
C ALA A 9 4.95 -25.66 -8.47
N ALA A 10 4.53 -25.92 -8.12
CA ALA A 10 4.05 -25.16 -7.46
C ALA A 10 4.62 -24.19 -6.80
N LEU A 11 4.92 -24.20 -6.75
CA LEU A 11 5.35 -23.50 -6.19
C LEU A 11 5.64 -22.44 -6.47
N LEU A 12 5.63 -22.45 -6.90
CA LEU A 12 5.93 -21.44 -7.28
C LEU A 12 5.25 -20.37 -7.01
N LEU A 13 4.55 -20.40 -6.86
CA LEU A 13 3.76 -19.47 -6.62
C LEU A 13 4.04 -18.71 -5.52
N ALA A 14 4.53 -19.15 -4.71
CA ALA A 14 4.91 -18.44 -3.56
C ALA A 14 5.74 -17.24 -3.87
N GLY A 15 6.53 -17.33 -4.87
CA GLY A 15 7.32 -16.20 -5.23
C GLY A 15 6.50 -15.00 -5.58
N ALA A 16 5.37 -15.25 -6.19
CA ALA A 16 4.53 -14.14 -6.57
C ALA A 16 4.05 -13.36 -5.37
N ALA A 17 3.69 -14.09 -4.33
CA ALA A 17 3.19 -13.40 -3.15
C ALA A 17 4.24 -12.49 -2.55
N SER A 18 5.47 -12.93 -2.50
CA SER A 18 6.51 -12.10 -1.90
C SER A 18 6.83 -10.89 -2.77
N ALA A 19 6.52 -10.94 -4.04
CA ALA A 19 6.78 -9.81 -4.90
C ALA A 19 5.84 -8.64 -4.64
N GLN A 20 4.80 -8.85 -3.85
CA GLN A 20 3.88 -7.78 -3.54
C GLN A 20 4.49 -6.66 -2.72
N GLY A 21 5.59 -6.90 -2.10
CA GLY A 21 6.19 -5.92 -1.24
C GLY A 21 5.48 -5.83 0.08
N THR A 22 5.88 -4.88 0.88
CA THR A 22 5.39 -4.73 2.23
C THR A 22 4.35 -3.63 2.30
N LEU A 23 3.23 -3.93 2.93
CA LEU A 23 2.21 -2.94 3.20
C LEU A 23 2.49 -2.27 4.54
N SER A 24 2.28 -0.98 4.57
CA SER A 24 2.39 -0.21 5.80
C SER A 24 1.00 0.04 6.34
N GLU A 25 0.91 0.35 7.61
CA GLU A 25 -0.38 0.58 8.25
C GLU A 25 -0.55 2.04 8.57
N GLY A 26 -1.79 2.50 8.51
CA GLY A 26 -2.08 3.88 8.82
C GLY A 26 -3.54 4.11 9.07
N GLU A 27 -3.82 5.35 9.41
CA GLU A 27 -5.18 5.81 9.66
C GLU A 27 -5.40 7.06 8.81
N VAL A 28 -6.55 7.12 8.16
CA VAL A 28 -6.86 8.26 7.29
C VAL A 28 -7.15 9.49 8.14
N GLY A 29 -6.39 10.54 7.90
CA GLY A 29 -6.61 11.81 8.60
C GLY A 29 -7.42 12.79 7.80
N LYS A 30 -7.20 12.83 6.49
CA LYS A 30 -7.91 13.75 5.62
C LYS A 30 -7.91 13.23 4.21
N VAL A 31 -9.03 13.38 3.52
CA VAL A 31 -9.16 12.99 2.12
C VAL A 31 -9.43 14.26 1.31
N ASP A 32 -8.53 14.57 0.40
CA ASP A 32 -8.69 15.73 -0.48
C ASP A 32 -8.88 15.22 -1.90
N VAL A 33 -10.13 15.02 -2.27
CA VAL A 33 -10.44 14.47 -3.58
C VAL A 33 -10.02 15.43 -4.69
N ALA A 34 -10.32 16.69 -4.53
CA ALA A 34 -10.01 17.68 -5.58
C ALA A 34 -8.50 17.79 -5.80
N GLY A 35 -7.72 17.75 -4.74
CA GLY A 35 -6.27 17.85 -4.85
C GLY A 35 -5.58 16.52 -5.05
N GLN A 36 -6.33 15.42 -5.02
CA GLN A 36 -5.79 14.08 -5.17
C GLN A 36 -4.71 13.80 -4.13
N ARG A 37 -5.00 14.15 -2.89
CA ARG A 37 -4.07 13.98 -1.79
C ARG A 37 -4.73 13.24 -0.64
N LEU A 38 -3.91 12.51 0.09
CA LEU A 38 -4.38 11.71 1.20
C LEU A 38 -3.46 11.95 2.39
N THR A 39 -4.01 12.41 3.49
CA THR A 39 -3.25 12.56 4.72
C THR A 39 -3.39 11.28 5.52
N LEU A 40 -2.25 10.68 5.83
CA LEU A 40 -2.23 9.44 6.59
C LEU A 40 -1.37 9.62 7.84
N LYS A 41 -1.92 9.14 8.94
CA LYS A 41 -1.12 8.96 10.15
C LYS A 41 -0.64 7.52 10.09
N HIS A 42 0.63 7.34 9.75
CA HIS A 42 1.14 6.02 9.43
C HIS A 42 2.16 5.54 10.44
N GLY A 43 2.30 4.23 10.48
CA GLY A 43 3.41 3.62 11.20
C GLY A 43 4.65 3.67 10.34
N GLU A 44 5.63 2.88 10.69
CA GLU A 44 6.88 2.86 9.96
C GLU A 44 6.66 2.44 8.50
N ILE A 45 7.28 3.14 7.57
CA ILE A 45 7.27 2.76 6.16
C ILE A 45 8.69 2.37 5.80
N ARG A 46 8.94 1.08 5.82
CA ARG A 46 10.31 0.58 5.68
C ARG A 46 10.95 0.89 4.35
N ASN A 47 10.22 0.72 3.27
CA ASN A 47 10.81 0.95 1.96
C ASN A 47 11.13 2.41 1.68
N LEU A 48 10.66 3.31 2.52
CA LEU A 48 10.94 4.74 2.39
C LEU A 48 11.76 5.26 3.55
N ASP A 49 12.12 4.39 4.49
CA ASP A 49 12.87 4.79 5.68
C ASP A 49 12.17 5.90 6.45
N LEU A 50 10.86 5.81 6.54
CA LEU A 50 10.08 6.82 7.25
C LEU A 50 9.63 6.28 8.60
N PRO A 51 9.81 7.04 9.67
CA PRO A 51 9.31 6.65 10.98
C PRO A 51 7.81 6.92 11.07
N PRO A 52 7.15 6.45 12.14
CA PRO A 52 5.74 6.80 12.33
C PRO A 52 5.55 8.30 12.36
N MET A 53 4.62 8.78 11.57
CA MET A 53 4.32 10.21 11.51
C MET A 53 3.07 10.44 10.69
N THR A 54 2.66 11.69 10.59
CA THR A 54 1.52 12.09 9.78
C THR A 54 2.05 12.84 8.56
N MET A 55 1.65 12.38 7.39
CA MET A 55 2.13 12.95 6.14
C MET A 55 1.02 13.05 5.11
N VAL A 56 1.23 13.93 4.16
CA VAL A 56 0.35 14.05 3.00
C VAL A 56 0.98 13.29 1.85
N PHE A 57 0.21 12.42 1.24
CA PHE A 57 0.65 11.62 0.10
C PHE A 57 -0.16 11.97 -1.12
N ARG A 58 0.43 11.78 -2.27
CA ARG A 58 -0.33 11.75 -3.50
C ARG A 58 -0.89 10.35 -3.67
N VAL A 59 -1.87 10.22 -4.53
CA VAL A 59 -2.40 8.89 -4.85
C VAL A 59 -2.15 8.61 -6.33
N LYS A 60 -1.84 7.37 -6.63
CA LYS A 60 -1.57 6.98 -8.00
C LYS A 60 -2.82 7.12 -8.86
N GLU A 61 -3.97 6.77 -8.29
CA GLU A 61 -5.23 6.86 -9.00
C GLU A 61 -6.25 7.56 -8.12
N PRO A 62 -6.93 8.57 -8.64
CA PRO A 62 -7.91 9.30 -7.84
C PRO A 62 -9.03 8.44 -7.29
N SER A 63 -9.37 7.34 -7.98
CA SER A 63 -10.41 6.44 -7.51
C SER A 63 -10.08 5.83 -6.16
N MET A 64 -8.81 5.81 -5.78
CA MET A 64 -8.42 5.30 -4.48
C MET A 64 -9.03 6.09 -3.34
N LEU A 65 -9.37 7.35 -3.57
CA LEU A 65 -9.91 8.22 -2.53
C LEU A 65 -11.41 8.04 -2.34
N ALA A 66 -12.09 7.45 -3.30
CA ALA A 66 -13.55 7.46 -3.33
C ALA A 66 -14.19 6.76 -2.14
N ARG A 67 -13.53 5.77 -1.57
CA ARG A 67 -14.10 4.99 -0.49
C ARG A 67 -13.51 5.28 0.87
N LEU A 68 -12.60 6.25 0.93
CA LEU A 68 -11.89 6.52 2.16
C LEU A 68 -12.58 7.61 2.94
N GLN A 69 -12.55 7.45 4.26
CA GLN A 69 -13.11 8.43 5.18
C GLN A 69 -12.12 8.66 6.31
N THR A 70 -12.18 9.83 6.88
CA THR A 70 -11.36 10.15 8.04
C THR A 70 -11.61 9.13 9.15
N GLY A 71 -10.54 8.61 9.70
CA GLY A 71 -10.63 7.61 10.75
C GLY A 71 -10.50 6.18 10.27
N ASP A 72 -10.56 5.96 8.96
CA ASP A 72 -10.42 4.59 8.43
C ASP A 72 -9.04 4.05 8.70
N LYS A 73 -8.99 2.79 9.12
CA LYS A 73 -7.72 2.09 9.25
C LYS A 73 -7.42 1.40 7.95
N VAL A 74 -6.21 1.59 7.46
CA VAL A 74 -5.84 1.09 6.14
C VAL A 74 -4.47 0.46 6.16
N ARG A 75 -4.23 -0.38 5.16
CA ARG A 75 -2.89 -0.83 4.80
C ARG A 75 -2.61 -0.29 3.43
N PHE A 76 -1.39 0.15 3.22
CA PHE A 76 -1.07 0.80 1.98
C PHE A 76 0.37 0.55 1.59
N GLN A 77 0.63 0.75 0.32
CA GLN A 77 1.98 0.74 -0.22
C GLN A 77 2.24 2.13 -0.76
N ALA A 78 3.38 2.69 -0.41
CA ALA A 78 3.77 4.01 -0.88
C ALA A 78 5.15 3.94 -1.48
N GLU A 79 5.37 4.76 -2.49
CA GLU A 79 6.64 4.84 -3.19
C GLU A 79 6.94 6.29 -3.48
N LYS A 80 8.21 6.58 -3.71
CA LYS A 80 8.59 7.91 -4.10
C LYS A 80 8.62 7.96 -5.62
N ILE A 81 7.69 8.69 -6.20
CA ILE A 81 7.56 8.80 -7.65
C ILE A 81 7.74 10.25 -8.02
N ASP A 82 8.72 10.51 -8.89
CA ASP A 82 9.03 11.87 -9.31
C ASP A 82 9.27 12.80 -8.12
N GLY A 83 9.96 12.28 -7.11
CA GLY A 83 10.27 13.06 -5.93
C GLY A 83 9.15 13.24 -4.94
N ARG A 84 8.01 12.59 -5.15
CA ARG A 84 6.84 12.74 -4.29
C ARG A 84 6.41 11.41 -3.73
N TYR A 85 6.05 11.41 -2.44
CA TYR A 85 5.53 10.21 -1.81
C TYR A 85 4.13 9.95 -2.32
N THR A 86 3.92 8.78 -2.90
CA THR A 86 2.69 8.44 -3.60
C THR A 86 2.18 7.10 -3.10
N VAL A 87 0.89 7.05 -2.76
CA VAL A 87 0.25 5.79 -2.40
C VAL A 87 -0.09 5.07 -3.69
N THR A 88 0.49 3.89 -3.86
CA THR A 88 0.28 3.09 -5.07
C THR A 88 -0.74 1.98 -4.87
N ARG A 89 -1.03 1.66 -3.62
CA ARG A 89 -2.01 0.64 -3.29
C ARG A 89 -2.55 0.92 -1.90
N ILE A 90 -3.85 0.73 -1.71
CA ILE A 90 -4.46 0.94 -0.40
C ILE A 90 -5.65 0.00 -0.27
N GLU A 91 -5.82 -0.51 0.92
CA GLU A 91 -6.93 -1.41 1.21
C GLU A 91 -7.32 -1.25 2.68
N PRO A 92 -8.56 -1.62 3.03
CA PRO A 92 -8.98 -1.54 4.43
C PRO A 92 -8.14 -2.47 5.28
N ALA A 93 -7.80 -2.02 6.47
CA ALA A 93 -7.06 -2.85 7.43
C ALA A 93 -8.07 -3.54 8.32
N LYS A 94 -8.34 -4.76 8.00
CA LYS A 94 -9.36 -5.44 8.78
C LYS A 94 -8.82 -6.61 9.49
#